data_f1bf89984cab15286cef3713379b724d
#
_entry.id   f1bf89984cab15286cef3713379b724d
#
_cell.length_a   1.000
_cell.length_b   1.000
_cell.length_c   1.000
_cell.angle_alpha   90.00
_cell.angle_beta   90.00
_cell.angle_gamma   90.00
#
_symmetry.space_group_name_H-M   'P 1'
#
loop_
_entity.id
_entity.type
_entity.pdbx_description
1 polymer ?
#
loop_
_entity_poly.entity_id
_entity_poly.type
_entity_poly.pdbx_seq_one_letter_code
_entity_poly.pdbx_strand_id
1 'polypeptide(L)'
;MFTYATKKNRYGDEHIAVFANGSQIAEIKPSSYYGKNEYIVSATTGDDDRGDYLGRTSTIAGAKKKVRAWYSEHSDAVTAAAANSRAADLRRLPSFDNSGFYPTPSKLAGKMLSCVDWNGVFSILEPSAGKGDLADAVSAFARNYRNSRRISFNEDDTYIDCIERDSDLAALLRGKGLHVVHDDFLTFRSFKRYDLCIMNPPFDSGDEHLLHALSLMERGGQIVCLLNAETIRNPYTNRRKVLVQKLHEHNARIEFIENAFRHAQRPTDVEIALV
;
A
#
# COMPACT_ATOMS: atom_id res chain seq x y z
N MET A 1 0.46 -19.08 -1.11
CA MET A 1 -0.76 -19.43 -0.37
C MET A 1 -1.97 -19.15 -1.25
N PHE A 2 -2.99 -20.04 -1.27
CA PHE A 2 -4.21 -19.77 -2.05
C PHE A 2 -5.24 -19.07 -1.19
N THR A 3 -5.86 -18.04 -1.74
CA THR A 3 -7.05 -17.41 -1.15
C THR A 3 -8.26 -17.58 -2.06
N TYR A 4 -9.45 -17.52 -1.50
CA TYR A 4 -10.70 -17.78 -2.20
C TYR A 4 -11.70 -16.69 -1.84
N ALA A 5 -12.30 -16.05 -2.83
CA ALA A 5 -13.32 -15.03 -2.63
C ALA A 5 -14.58 -15.35 -3.44
N THR A 6 -15.74 -15.25 -2.83
CA THR A 6 -17.00 -15.31 -3.56
C THR A 6 -17.24 -13.97 -4.25
N LYS A 7 -17.46 -14.01 -5.55
CA LYS A 7 -17.77 -12.83 -6.37
C LYS A 7 -19.12 -13.04 -7.08
N LYS A 8 -19.76 -11.94 -7.47
CA LYS A 8 -20.94 -11.97 -8.34
C LYS A 8 -20.57 -11.42 -9.72
N ASN A 9 -21.06 -12.09 -10.76
CA ASN A 9 -20.91 -11.55 -12.11
C ASN A 9 -21.94 -10.41 -12.35
N ARG A 10 -21.87 -9.78 -13.53
CA ARG A 10 -22.80 -8.70 -13.92
C ARG A 10 -24.29 -9.11 -13.95
N TYR A 11 -24.58 -10.41 -13.93
CA TYR A 11 -25.94 -10.97 -13.90
C TYR A 11 -26.38 -11.42 -12.50
N GLY A 12 -25.51 -11.26 -11.49
CA GLY A 12 -25.79 -11.64 -10.10
C GLY A 12 -25.43 -13.07 -9.72
N ASP A 13 -24.89 -13.87 -10.66
CA ASP A 13 -24.50 -15.27 -10.36
C ASP A 13 -23.23 -15.30 -9.53
N GLU A 14 -23.24 -16.12 -8.49
CA GLU A 14 -22.09 -16.28 -7.61
C GLU A 14 -21.06 -17.26 -8.18
N HIS A 15 -19.79 -16.91 -8.06
CA HIS A 15 -18.65 -17.78 -8.40
C HIS A 15 -17.53 -17.60 -7.40
N ILE A 16 -16.61 -18.57 -7.33
CA ILE A 16 -15.44 -18.48 -6.46
C ILE A 16 -14.23 -18.09 -7.31
N ALA A 17 -13.69 -16.91 -7.04
CA ALA A 17 -12.40 -16.50 -7.56
C ALA A 17 -11.28 -17.12 -6.70
N VAL A 18 -10.25 -17.64 -7.35
CA VAL A 18 -9.07 -18.26 -6.70
C VAL A 18 -7.86 -17.38 -6.97
N PHE A 19 -7.16 -17.01 -5.92
CA PHE A 19 -5.98 -16.17 -6.00
C PHE A 19 -4.73 -16.93 -5.53
N ALA A 20 -3.61 -16.66 -6.19
CA ALA A 20 -2.29 -17.05 -5.74
C ALA A 20 -1.37 -15.82 -5.82
N ASN A 21 -0.59 -15.56 -4.76
CA ASN A 21 0.31 -14.42 -4.67
C ASN A 21 -0.35 -13.05 -4.99
N GLY A 22 -1.64 -12.91 -4.60
CA GLY A 22 -2.42 -11.69 -4.82
C GLY A 22 -3.05 -11.54 -6.21
N SER A 23 -2.72 -12.42 -7.18
CA SER A 23 -3.32 -12.41 -8.52
C SER A 23 -4.41 -13.46 -8.65
N GLN A 24 -5.53 -13.10 -9.32
CA GLN A 24 -6.57 -14.07 -9.62
C GLN A 24 -6.08 -15.02 -10.71
N ILE A 25 -6.06 -16.32 -10.40
CA ILE A 25 -5.52 -17.37 -11.27
C ILE A 25 -6.58 -18.34 -11.77
N ALA A 26 -7.76 -18.38 -11.15
CA ALA A 26 -8.82 -19.30 -11.58
C ALA A 26 -10.20 -18.82 -11.12
N GLU A 27 -11.21 -19.39 -11.77
CA GLU A 27 -12.62 -19.27 -11.40
C GLU A 27 -13.27 -20.63 -11.27
N ILE A 28 -14.14 -20.76 -10.27
CA ILE A 28 -14.99 -21.94 -10.07
C ILE A 28 -16.44 -21.48 -10.15
N LYS A 29 -17.12 -21.83 -11.22
CA LYS A 29 -18.50 -21.42 -11.47
C LYS A 29 -19.46 -22.58 -11.24
N PRO A 30 -20.57 -22.37 -10.50
CA PRO A 30 -21.62 -23.38 -10.46
C PRO A 30 -22.25 -23.54 -11.85
N SER A 31 -22.54 -24.75 -12.22
CA SER A 31 -23.24 -25.07 -13.46
C SER A 31 -24.33 -26.09 -13.16
N SER A 32 -25.57 -25.74 -13.45
CA SER A 32 -26.69 -26.67 -13.42
C SER A 32 -27.05 -27.03 -14.86
N TYR A 33 -26.52 -28.14 -15.35
CA TYR A 33 -26.93 -28.69 -16.63
C TYR A 33 -27.58 -30.07 -16.41
N TYR A 34 -28.78 -30.25 -16.88
CA TYR A 34 -29.56 -31.53 -16.67
C TYR A 34 -29.76 -31.93 -15.21
N GLY A 35 -29.99 -30.98 -14.30
CA GLY A 35 -30.35 -31.27 -12.90
C GLY A 35 -29.20 -31.79 -12.02
N LYS A 36 -27.96 -31.74 -12.50
CA LYS A 36 -26.76 -32.05 -11.72
C LYS A 36 -26.07 -30.76 -11.26
N ASN A 37 -25.84 -30.64 -9.97
CA ASN A 37 -25.00 -29.59 -9.42
C ASN A 37 -23.53 -29.90 -9.73
N GLU A 38 -22.94 -29.20 -10.67
CA GLU A 38 -21.55 -29.34 -11.05
C GLU A 38 -20.84 -27.98 -10.95
N TYR A 39 -19.53 -28.02 -10.85
CA TYR A 39 -18.68 -26.83 -10.88
C TYR A 39 -17.79 -26.88 -12.12
N ILE A 40 -17.81 -25.80 -12.90
CA ILE A 40 -16.91 -25.57 -14.00
C ILE A 40 -15.66 -24.86 -13.46
N VAL A 41 -14.49 -25.35 -13.80
CA VAL A 41 -13.20 -24.82 -13.35
C VAL A 41 -12.42 -24.33 -14.55
N SER A 42 -12.03 -23.07 -14.51
CA SER A 42 -11.13 -22.46 -15.49
C SER A 42 -9.97 -21.74 -14.78
N ALA A 43 -8.80 -21.76 -15.36
CA ALA A 43 -7.61 -21.11 -14.84
C ALA A 43 -6.89 -20.32 -15.95
N THR A 44 -6.10 -19.28 -15.57
CA THR A 44 -5.35 -18.47 -16.50
C THR A 44 -4.00 -18.08 -15.92
N THR A 45 -2.99 -17.98 -16.79
CA THR A 45 -1.67 -17.42 -16.43
C THR A 45 -1.69 -15.90 -16.36
N GLY A 46 -2.74 -15.24 -16.86
CA GLY A 46 -2.89 -13.78 -16.91
C GLY A 46 -2.58 -13.16 -18.26
N ASP A 47 -2.02 -13.91 -19.21
CA ASP A 47 -1.62 -13.38 -20.53
C ASP A 47 -2.70 -13.54 -21.62
N ASP A 48 -3.74 -14.33 -21.36
CA ASP A 48 -4.84 -14.56 -22.31
C ASP A 48 -6.20 -14.54 -21.60
N ASP A 49 -7.18 -13.84 -22.19
CA ASP A 49 -8.58 -13.79 -21.73
C ASP A 49 -9.30 -15.14 -21.84
N ARG A 50 -8.70 -16.12 -22.50
CA ARG A 50 -9.24 -17.46 -22.75
C ARG A 50 -8.72 -18.50 -21.78
N GLY A 51 -8.80 -18.28 -20.50
CA GLY A 51 -8.27 -19.24 -19.49
C GLY A 51 -8.45 -20.73 -19.81
N ASP A 52 -7.51 -21.56 -19.37
CA ASP A 52 -7.52 -23.00 -19.52
C ASP A 52 -8.74 -23.63 -18.87
N TYR A 53 -9.49 -24.43 -19.63
CA TYR A 53 -10.60 -25.20 -19.08
C TYR A 53 -10.09 -26.45 -18.35
N LEU A 54 -10.18 -26.47 -17.05
CA LEU A 54 -9.73 -27.58 -16.18
C LEU A 54 -10.78 -28.70 -16.00
N GLY A 55 -11.95 -28.54 -16.63
CA GLY A 55 -13.02 -29.52 -16.60
C GLY A 55 -14.07 -29.26 -15.51
N ARG A 56 -14.93 -30.24 -15.27
CA ARG A 56 -16.03 -30.19 -14.31
C ARG A 56 -15.77 -31.07 -13.12
N THR A 57 -16.48 -30.80 -12.02
CA THR A 57 -16.47 -31.61 -10.81
C THR A 57 -17.76 -31.41 -10.02
N SER A 58 -18.20 -32.42 -9.28
CA SER A 58 -19.41 -32.37 -8.46
C SER A 58 -19.22 -31.67 -7.11
N THR A 59 -17.98 -31.31 -6.75
CA THR A 59 -17.70 -30.71 -5.44
C THR A 59 -16.72 -29.54 -5.54
N ILE A 60 -16.88 -28.56 -4.66
CA ILE A 60 -15.92 -27.44 -4.52
C ILE A 60 -14.52 -27.96 -4.14
N ALA A 61 -14.43 -29.00 -3.32
CA ALA A 61 -13.14 -29.61 -2.95
C ALA A 61 -12.42 -30.18 -4.18
N GLY A 62 -13.16 -30.85 -5.06
CA GLY A 62 -12.64 -31.34 -6.34
C GLY A 62 -12.19 -30.22 -7.26
N ALA A 63 -12.95 -29.14 -7.32
CA ALA A 63 -12.59 -27.94 -8.08
C ALA A 63 -11.28 -27.31 -7.57
N LYS A 64 -11.16 -27.12 -6.26
CA LYS A 64 -9.92 -26.61 -5.63
C LYS A 64 -8.72 -27.52 -5.88
N LYS A 65 -8.92 -28.85 -5.90
CA LYS A 65 -7.86 -29.82 -6.24
C LYS A 65 -7.36 -29.64 -7.67
N LYS A 66 -8.27 -29.45 -8.64
CA LYS A 66 -7.91 -29.21 -10.05
C LYS A 66 -7.09 -27.93 -10.21
N VAL A 67 -7.50 -26.83 -9.58
CA VAL A 67 -6.75 -25.56 -9.63
C VAL A 67 -5.35 -25.71 -9.02
N ARG A 68 -5.21 -26.43 -7.91
CA ARG A 68 -3.89 -26.66 -7.29
C ARG A 68 -2.96 -27.48 -8.18
N ALA A 69 -3.47 -28.52 -8.83
CA ALA A 69 -2.69 -29.34 -9.76
C ALA A 69 -2.22 -28.49 -10.94
N TRP A 70 -3.13 -27.76 -11.57
CA TRP A 70 -2.78 -26.84 -12.67
C TRP A 70 -1.72 -25.79 -12.24
N TYR A 71 -1.91 -25.16 -11.06
CA TYR A 71 -0.97 -24.15 -10.56
C TYR A 71 0.43 -24.73 -10.30
N SER A 72 0.54 -25.99 -9.84
CA SER A 72 1.85 -26.61 -9.62
C SER A 72 2.66 -26.77 -10.91
N GLU A 73 1.98 -26.88 -12.05
CA GLU A 73 2.60 -26.99 -13.38
C GLU A 73 2.87 -25.62 -14.03
N HIS A 74 2.12 -24.58 -13.62
CA HIS A 74 2.15 -23.26 -14.27
C HIS A 74 2.61 -22.12 -13.35
N SER A 75 3.14 -22.45 -12.16
CA SER A 75 3.51 -21.43 -11.15
C SER A 75 4.50 -20.38 -11.65
N ASP A 76 5.46 -20.78 -12.47
CA ASP A 76 6.48 -19.89 -13.01
C ASP A 76 5.87 -18.92 -14.04
N ALA A 77 4.98 -19.42 -14.92
CA ALA A 77 4.26 -18.60 -15.89
C ALA A 77 3.32 -17.60 -15.20
N VAL A 78 2.57 -18.03 -14.18
CA VAL A 78 1.70 -17.14 -13.38
C VAL A 78 2.52 -16.06 -12.68
N THR A 79 3.67 -16.42 -12.13
CA THR A 79 4.56 -15.45 -11.46
C THR A 79 5.16 -14.47 -12.45
N ALA A 80 5.59 -14.93 -13.62
CA ALA A 80 6.11 -14.09 -14.69
C ALA A 80 5.03 -13.14 -15.24
N ALA A 81 3.82 -13.63 -15.49
CA ALA A 81 2.70 -12.81 -15.97
C ALA A 81 2.31 -11.73 -14.94
N ALA A 82 2.26 -12.07 -13.64
CA ALA A 82 2.02 -11.10 -12.57
C ALA A 82 3.12 -10.02 -12.51
N ALA A 83 4.38 -10.40 -12.71
CA ALA A 83 5.50 -9.46 -12.77
C ALA A 83 5.42 -8.57 -14.01
N ASN A 84 5.07 -9.12 -15.17
CA ASN A 84 4.90 -8.38 -16.43
C ASN A 84 3.71 -7.43 -16.37
N SER A 85 2.58 -7.84 -15.79
CA SER A 85 1.41 -6.98 -15.57
C SER A 85 1.76 -5.80 -14.67
N ARG A 86 2.44 -6.05 -13.54
CA ARG A 86 2.94 -4.97 -12.66
C ARG A 86 3.90 -4.03 -13.38
N ALA A 87 4.81 -4.56 -14.20
CA ALA A 87 5.74 -3.74 -14.99
C ALA A 87 5.01 -2.94 -16.10
N ALA A 88 3.96 -3.49 -16.69
CA ALA A 88 3.14 -2.82 -17.69
C ALA A 88 2.29 -1.70 -17.06
N ASP A 89 1.72 -1.94 -15.88
CA ASP A 89 0.97 -0.92 -15.13
C ASP A 89 1.89 0.23 -14.70
N LEU A 90 3.12 -0.07 -14.30
CA LEU A 90 4.14 0.94 -13.99
C LEU A 90 4.57 1.76 -15.24
N ARG A 91 4.55 1.15 -16.45
CA ARG A 91 4.86 1.85 -17.71
C ARG A 91 3.68 2.68 -18.25
N ARG A 92 2.44 2.34 -17.88
CA ARG A 92 1.22 3.08 -18.24
C ARG A 92 0.94 4.27 -17.34
N LEU A 93 1.67 4.39 -16.21
CA LEU A 93 1.55 5.58 -15.39
C LEU A 93 2.03 6.79 -16.20
N PRO A 94 1.25 7.89 -16.25
CA PRO A 94 1.67 9.12 -16.91
C PRO A 94 3.06 9.50 -16.41
N SER A 95 3.88 10.13 -17.26
CA SER A 95 5.14 10.70 -16.83
C SER A 95 4.82 11.85 -15.87
N PHE A 96 4.99 11.64 -14.57
CA PHE A 96 4.73 12.63 -13.51
C PHE A 96 5.84 13.69 -13.46
N ASP A 97 6.15 14.30 -14.61
CA ASP A 97 7.30 15.21 -14.73
C ASP A 97 7.18 16.52 -13.92
N ASN A 98 5.97 16.83 -13.38
CA ASN A 98 5.73 18.11 -12.70
C ASN A 98 5.10 18.01 -11.30
N SER A 99 4.92 16.84 -10.72
CA SER A 99 4.09 16.69 -9.50
C SER A 99 4.83 16.85 -8.16
N GLY A 100 6.14 17.10 -8.17
CA GLY A 100 6.91 17.09 -6.89
C GLY A 100 6.96 15.74 -6.20
N PHE A 101 6.47 14.68 -6.85
CA PHE A 101 6.42 13.32 -6.33
C PHE A 101 7.81 12.66 -6.40
N TYR A 102 8.29 12.21 -5.25
CA TYR A 102 9.53 11.46 -5.08
C TYR A 102 9.24 10.13 -4.38
N PRO A 103 9.19 9.00 -5.11
CA PRO A 103 8.99 7.69 -4.49
C PRO A 103 10.03 7.43 -3.41
N THR A 104 9.58 6.96 -2.25
CA THR A 104 10.49 6.68 -1.12
C THR A 104 11.30 5.42 -1.40
N PRO A 105 12.65 5.49 -1.50
CA PRO A 105 13.47 4.31 -1.71
C PRO A 105 13.27 3.28 -0.59
N SER A 106 13.28 1.99 -0.91
CA SER A 106 13.00 0.91 0.05
C SER A 106 13.93 0.93 1.27
N LYS A 107 15.21 1.28 1.08
CA LYS A 107 16.17 1.43 2.16
C LYS A 107 15.79 2.56 3.12
N LEU A 108 15.28 3.68 2.56
CA LEU A 108 14.85 4.84 3.35
C LEU A 108 13.53 4.53 4.05
N ALA A 109 12.58 3.86 3.38
CA ALA A 109 11.36 3.37 4.02
C ALA A 109 11.68 2.44 5.21
N GLY A 110 12.60 1.49 5.03
CA GLY A 110 13.05 0.62 6.12
C GLY A 110 13.64 1.41 7.31
N LYS A 111 14.39 2.48 7.03
CA LYS A 111 14.92 3.37 8.08
C LYS A 111 13.81 4.12 8.80
N MET A 112 12.83 4.67 8.09
CA MET A 112 11.66 5.32 8.67
C MET A 112 10.90 4.35 9.60
N LEU A 113 10.66 3.12 9.14
CA LEU A 113 9.96 2.10 9.93
C LEU A 113 10.72 1.69 11.19
N SER A 114 12.06 1.73 11.16
CA SER A 114 12.90 1.44 12.33
C SER A 114 12.84 2.52 13.42
N CYS A 115 12.36 3.72 13.11
CA CYS A 115 12.17 4.80 14.08
C CYS A 115 10.88 4.65 14.90
N VAL A 116 9.94 3.79 14.47
CA VAL A 116 8.62 3.63 15.09
C VAL A 116 8.68 2.65 16.26
N ASP A 117 8.11 3.03 17.40
CA ASP A 117 7.70 2.06 18.42
C ASP A 117 6.36 1.45 18.02
N TRP A 118 6.38 0.20 17.60
CA TRP A 118 5.21 -0.50 17.08
C TRP A 118 4.25 -1.01 18.16
N ASN A 119 4.57 -0.82 19.44
CA ASN A 119 3.65 -1.18 20.52
C ASN A 119 2.44 -0.24 20.49
N GLY A 120 1.24 -0.80 20.35
CA GLY A 120 0.01 0.00 20.38
C GLY A 120 -0.27 0.79 19.10
N VAL A 121 0.41 0.52 17.98
CA VAL A 121 0.11 1.12 16.68
C VAL A 121 -0.97 0.31 15.97
N PHE A 122 -2.17 0.87 15.84
CA PHE A 122 -3.33 0.26 15.17
C PHE A 122 -3.86 1.13 14.03
N SER A 123 -3.87 2.45 14.20
CA SER A 123 -4.36 3.42 13.22
C SER A 123 -3.21 4.21 12.62
N ILE A 124 -3.04 4.08 11.31
CA ILE A 124 -1.91 4.67 10.59
C ILE A 124 -2.44 5.62 9.52
N LEU A 125 -1.77 6.76 9.36
CA LEU A 125 -2.03 7.72 8.28
C LEU A 125 -0.79 7.86 7.39
N GLU A 126 -0.97 7.70 6.09
CA GLU A 126 -0.01 8.10 5.06
C GLU A 126 -0.60 9.21 4.20
N PRO A 127 -0.28 10.48 4.48
CA PRO A 127 -0.96 11.62 3.88
C PRO A 127 -0.40 12.06 2.52
N SER A 128 0.53 11.33 1.93
CA SER A 128 1.14 11.63 0.62
C SER A 128 1.54 10.31 -0.05
N ALA A 129 0.51 9.45 -0.30
CA ALA A 129 0.73 8.04 -0.51
C ALA A 129 1.38 7.69 -1.86
N GLY A 130 1.28 8.56 -2.87
CA GLY A 130 1.88 8.32 -4.17
C GLY A 130 1.42 6.99 -4.79
N LYS A 131 2.38 6.12 -5.13
CA LYS A 131 2.09 4.77 -5.62
C LYS A 131 1.80 3.76 -4.51
N GLY A 132 1.89 4.16 -3.23
CA GLY A 132 1.69 3.31 -2.07
C GLY A 132 2.93 2.52 -1.64
N ASP A 133 4.12 2.88 -2.11
CA ASP A 133 5.35 2.14 -1.78
C ASP A 133 5.61 2.15 -0.26
N LEU A 134 5.37 3.29 0.40
CA LEU A 134 5.52 3.42 1.85
C LEU A 134 4.39 2.69 2.59
N ALA A 135 3.13 2.78 2.14
CA ALA A 135 2.01 2.02 2.71
C ALA A 135 2.21 0.52 2.61
N ASP A 136 2.70 0.02 1.46
CA ASP A 136 3.05 -1.39 1.26
C ASP A 136 4.16 -1.83 2.25
N ALA A 137 5.19 -1.00 2.43
CA ALA A 137 6.28 -1.26 3.37
C ALA A 137 5.80 -1.28 4.84
N VAL A 138 4.93 -0.34 5.22
CA VAL A 138 4.29 -0.27 6.55
C VAL A 138 3.45 -1.52 6.80
N SER A 139 2.60 -1.92 5.85
CA SER A 139 1.76 -3.11 5.95
C SER A 139 2.58 -4.38 6.15
N ALA A 140 3.65 -4.54 5.36
CA ALA A 140 4.53 -5.69 5.46
C ALA A 140 5.26 -5.73 6.80
N PHE A 141 5.76 -4.59 7.27
CA PHE A 141 6.48 -4.49 8.53
C PHE A 141 5.58 -4.75 9.73
N ALA A 142 4.41 -4.11 9.80
CA ALA A 142 3.43 -4.28 10.87
C ALA A 142 3.00 -5.76 11.01
N ARG A 143 2.74 -6.43 9.88
CA ARG A 143 2.40 -7.86 9.85
C ARG A 143 3.55 -8.71 10.41
N ASN A 144 4.78 -8.49 9.98
CA ASN A 144 5.95 -9.23 10.45
C ASN A 144 6.21 -9.00 11.94
N TYR A 145 6.07 -7.75 12.41
CA TYR A 145 6.23 -7.39 13.83
C TYR A 145 5.24 -8.15 14.70
N ARG A 146 3.96 -8.18 14.33
CA ARG A 146 2.91 -8.89 15.07
C ARG A 146 3.11 -10.39 15.07
N ASN A 147 3.44 -10.97 13.93
CA ASN A 147 3.73 -12.40 13.80
C ASN A 147 4.90 -12.81 14.73
N SER A 148 5.95 -12.00 14.81
CA SER A 148 7.10 -12.27 15.68
C SER A 148 6.76 -12.24 17.18
N ARG A 149 5.76 -11.46 17.54
CA ARG A 149 5.29 -11.30 18.93
C ARG A 149 4.15 -12.25 19.31
N ARG A 150 3.67 -13.11 18.36
CA ARG A 150 2.51 -14.00 18.54
C ARG A 150 1.25 -13.27 19.00
N ILE A 151 1.10 -12.02 18.58
CA ILE A 151 -0.08 -11.23 18.88
C ILE A 151 -1.18 -11.73 17.94
N SER A 152 -2.22 -12.35 18.51
CA SER A 152 -3.38 -12.81 17.73
C SER A 152 -4.24 -11.61 17.38
N PHE A 153 -4.27 -11.25 16.11
CA PHE A 153 -5.17 -10.24 15.56
C PHE A 153 -5.82 -10.76 14.28
N ASN A 154 -7.00 -10.27 13.98
CA ASN A 154 -7.61 -10.45 12.66
C ASN A 154 -6.77 -9.68 11.63
N GLU A 155 -6.71 -10.16 10.39
CA GLU A 155 -5.91 -9.55 9.30
C GLU A 155 -6.27 -8.08 9.02
N ASP A 156 -7.45 -7.63 9.52
CA ASP A 156 -8.01 -6.29 9.33
C ASP A 156 -7.62 -5.27 10.42
N ASP A 157 -6.83 -5.65 11.44
CA ASP A 157 -6.59 -4.80 12.61
C ASP A 157 -5.54 -3.69 12.42
N THR A 158 -4.84 -3.61 11.27
CA THR A 158 -3.99 -2.45 10.95
C THR A 158 -4.62 -1.66 9.82
N TYR A 159 -5.25 -0.58 10.18
CA TYR A 159 -5.85 0.34 9.23
C TYR A 159 -4.84 1.40 8.81
N ILE A 160 -4.51 1.41 7.51
CA ILE A 160 -3.73 2.49 6.90
C ILE A 160 -4.69 3.33 6.06
N ASP A 161 -4.93 4.55 6.52
CA ASP A 161 -5.63 5.54 5.72
C ASP A 161 -4.59 6.27 4.86
N CYS A 162 -4.82 6.29 3.56
CA CYS A 162 -3.99 6.98 2.57
C CYS A 162 -4.71 8.23 2.08
N ILE A 163 -3.93 9.27 1.81
CA ILE A 163 -4.40 10.46 1.11
C ILE A 163 -3.52 10.66 -0.11
N GLU A 164 -4.14 10.89 -1.28
CA GLU A 164 -3.42 11.09 -2.52
C GLU A 164 -4.17 12.07 -3.42
N ARG A 165 -3.46 13.12 -3.82
CA ARG A 165 -4.03 14.23 -4.58
C ARG A 165 -4.22 13.90 -6.05
N ASP A 166 -3.30 13.14 -6.61
CA ASP A 166 -3.39 12.69 -8.00
C ASP A 166 -4.45 11.61 -8.14
N SER A 167 -5.45 11.85 -8.99
CA SER A 167 -6.59 10.95 -9.17
C SER A 167 -6.21 9.57 -9.72
N ASP A 168 -5.16 9.50 -10.56
CA ASP A 168 -4.71 8.25 -11.15
C ASP A 168 -3.93 7.41 -10.13
N LEU A 169 -3.09 8.08 -9.32
CA LEU A 169 -2.44 7.43 -8.18
C LEU A 169 -3.45 6.98 -7.13
N ALA A 170 -4.46 7.80 -6.82
CA ALA A 170 -5.54 7.41 -5.91
C ALA A 170 -6.33 6.21 -6.43
N ALA A 171 -6.58 6.11 -7.75
CA ALA A 171 -7.20 4.94 -8.36
C ALA A 171 -6.30 3.71 -8.27
N LEU A 172 -4.98 3.86 -8.49
CA LEU A 172 -3.99 2.80 -8.31
C LEU A 172 -3.98 2.27 -6.87
N LEU A 173 -3.98 3.16 -5.87
CA LEU A 173 -4.01 2.79 -4.45
C LEU A 173 -5.27 1.98 -4.11
N ARG A 174 -6.44 2.42 -4.58
CA ARG A 174 -7.70 1.67 -4.42
C ARG A 174 -7.66 0.31 -5.10
N GLY A 175 -7.04 0.23 -6.30
CA GLY A 175 -6.81 -1.02 -7.01
C GLY A 175 -5.90 -2.00 -6.27
N LYS A 176 -4.97 -1.50 -5.45
CA LYS A 176 -4.13 -2.29 -4.54
C LYS A 176 -4.86 -2.71 -3.25
N GLY A 177 -6.10 -2.24 -3.02
CA GLY A 177 -6.85 -2.48 -1.80
C GLY A 177 -6.47 -1.55 -0.64
N LEU A 178 -5.73 -0.46 -0.90
CA LEU A 178 -5.42 0.56 0.09
C LEU A 178 -6.62 1.50 0.29
N HIS A 179 -6.82 1.94 1.52
CA HIS A 179 -7.95 2.77 1.91
C HIS A 179 -7.64 4.25 1.68
N VAL A 180 -8.07 4.81 0.54
CA VAL A 180 -7.90 6.24 0.21
C VAL A 180 -9.08 7.03 0.76
N VAL A 181 -8.83 7.84 1.79
CA VAL A 181 -9.86 8.57 2.56
C VAL A 181 -10.08 10.00 2.09
N HIS A 182 -9.13 10.63 1.43
CA HIS A 182 -9.23 12.01 0.95
C HIS A 182 -8.26 12.26 -0.22
N ASP A 183 -8.44 13.37 -0.92
CA ASP A 183 -7.62 13.79 -2.05
C ASP A 183 -6.57 14.87 -1.68
N ASP A 184 -6.82 15.72 -0.71
CA ASP A 184 -5.88 16.78 -0.30
C ASP A 184 -5.67 16.76 1.22
N PHE A 185 -4.45 16.41 1.64
CA PHE A 185 -4.11 16.32 3.04
C PHE A 185 -4.29 17.65 3.80
N LEU A 186 -3.95 18.77 3.20
CA LEU A 186 -4.02 20.06 3.89
C LEU A 186 -5.47 20.51 4.17
N THR A 187 -6.42 19.99 3.41
CA THR A 187 -7.87 20.19 3.64
C THR A 187 -8.53 19.08 4.43
N PHE A 188 -7.86 17.95 4.62
CA PHE A 188 -8.38 16.81 5.35
C PHE A 188 -8.69 17.17 6.81
N ARG A 189 -9.88 16.79 7.26
CA ARG A 189 -10.31 16.94 8.66
C ARG A 189 -10.92 15.62 9.12
N SER A 190 -10.56 15.18 10.31
CA SER A 190 -11.03 13.91 10.85
C SER A 190 -11.27 13.99 12.36
N PHE A 191 -12.32 13.34 12.83
CA PHE A 191 -12.50 13.04 14.25
C PHE A 191 -11.67 11.84 14.70
N LYS A 192 -11.31 10.95 13.76
CA LYS A 192 -10.37 9.86 13.98
C LYS A 192 -8.99 10.43 14.30
N ARG A 193 -8.33 9.85 15.29
CA ARG A 193 -6.95 10.14 15.65
C ARG A 193 -6.07 8.97 15.24
N TYR A 194 -4.81 9.25 14.99
CA TYR A 194 -3.87 8.27 14.47
C TYR A 194 -2.75 8.01 15.49
N ASP A 195 -2.39 6.72 15.63
CA ASP A 195 -1.27 6.30 16.46
C ASP A 195 0.06 6.56 15.74
N LEU A 196 0.07 6.45 14.40
CA LEU A 196 1.22 6.72 13.56
C LEU A 196 0.82 7.55 12.34
N CYS A 197 1.55 8.63 12.10
CA CYS A 197 1.59 9.29 10.80
C CYS A 197 2.99 9.10 10.20
N ILE A 198 3.06 8.46 9.04
CA ILE A 198 4.33 8.25 8.33
C ILE A 198 4.22 8.83 6.94
N MET A 199 5.17 9.72 6.56
CA MET A 199 5.01 10.46 5.32
C MET A 199 6.31 10.92 4.68
N ASN A 200 6.27 10.99 3.35
CA ASN A 200 7.22 11.67 2.51
C ASN A 200 6.47 12.76 1.71
N PRO A 201 6.16 13.90 2.33
CA PRO A 201 5.37 14.95 1.69
C PRO A 201 6.15 15.68 0.60
N PRO A 202 5.47 16.45 -0.28
CA PRO A 202 6.15 17.34 -1.21
C PRO A 202 7.13 18.28 -0.47
N PHE A 203 8.38 18.38 -0.96
CA PHE A 203 9.45 19.09 -0.26
C PHE A 203 9.22 20.60 -0.12
N ASP A 204 8.40 21.19 -0.99
CA ASP A 204 8.03 22.60 -0.96
C ASP A 204 7.02 22.95 0.12
N SER A 205 6.19 22.01 0.53
CA SER A 205 5.11 22.17 1.51
C SER A 205 5.22 21.22 2.71
N GLY A 206 6.36 20.57 2.90
CA GLY A 206 6.58 19.60 3.97
C GLY A 206 6.39 20.18 5.38
N ASP A 207 6.73 21.46 5.58
CA ASP A 207 6.49 22.16 6.85
C ASP A 207 4.99 22.29 7.19
N GLU A 208 4.16 22.57 6.18
CA GLU A 208 2.71 22.67 6.33
C GLU A 208 2.08 21.31 6.59
N HIS A 209 2.54 20.29 5.86
CA HIS A 209 2.11 18.90 6.06
C HIS A 209 2.42 18.41 7.48
N LEU A 210 3.64 18.62 7.95
CA LEU A 210 4.03 18.16 9.28
C LEU A 210 3.27 18.89 10.40
N LEU A 211 3.07 20.21 10.28
CA LEU A 211 2.24 20.97 11.21
C LEU A 211 0.78 20.49 11.21
N HIS A 212 0.24 20.14 10.05
CA HIS A 212 -1.11 19.63 9.95
C HIS A 212 -1.23 18.23 10.58
N ALA A 213 -0.23 17.36 10.32
CA ALA A 213 -0.18 16.01 10.90
C ALA A 213 -0.26 16.03 12.43
N LEU A 214 0.44 16.95 13.10
CA LEU A 214 0.39 17.10 14.56
C LEU A 214 -1.04 17.25 15.09
N SER A 215 -1.94 17.88 14.34
CA SER A 215 -3.34 18.08 14.75
C SER A 215 -4.21 16.82 14.67
N LEU A 216 -3.74 15.78 13.98
CA LEU A 216 -4.49 14.55 13.71
C LEU A 216 -4.03 13.39 14.61
N MET A 217 -2.99 13.57 15.40
CA MET A 217 -2.42 12.50 16.22
C MET A 217 -3.24 12.22 17.48
N GLU A 218 -3.26 10.94 17.86
CA GLU A 218 -3.70 10.53 19.20
C GLU A 218 -2.68 10.98 20.25
N ARG A 219 -3.11 11.05 21.52
CA ARG A 219 -2.19 11.35 22.62
C ARG A 219 -1.13 10.23 22.74
N GLY A 220 0.14 10.61 22.58
CA GLY A 220 1.25 9.65 22.55
C GLY A 220 1.49 9.04 21.17
N GLY A 221 0.76 9.46 20.14
CA GLY A 221 0.99 9.05 18.78
C GLY A 221 2.34 9.52 18.24
N GLN A 222 2.80 8.88 17.17
CA GLN A 222 4.13 9.07 16.59
C GLN A 222 4.03 9.63 15.18
N ILE A 223 4.95 10.50 14.82
CA ILE A 223 5.10 11.00 13.43
C ILE A 223 6.51 10.64 12.95
N VAL A 224 6.60 10.07 11.75
CA VAL A 224 7.86 9.87 11.04
C VAL A 224 7.75 10.56 9.68
N CYS A 225 8.56 11.59 9.46
CA CYS A 225 8.43 12.48 8.32
C CYS A 225 9.78 12.75 7.65
N LEU A 226 9.79 12.76 6.32
CA LEU A 226 10.92 13.26 5.53
C LEU A 226 10.68 14.72 5.15
N LEU A 227 11.64 15.57 5.43
CA LEU A 227 11.60 16.98 5.04
C LEU A 227 12.87 17.33 4.27
N ASN A 228 12.80 18.40 3.48
CA ASN A 228 14.02 19.07 3.04
C ASN A 228 14.79 19.59 4.26
N ALA A 229 16.09 19.27 4.38
CA ALA A 229 16.94 19.66 5.52
C ALA A 229 16.94 21.18 5.79
N GLU A 230 16.85 21.99 4.73
CA GLU A 230 16.78 23.45 4.81
C GLU A 230 15.52 23.96 5.55
N THR A 231 14.46 23.15 5.57
CA THR A 231 13.25 23.50 6.33
C THR A 231 13.54 23.66 7.83
N ILE A 232 14.49 22.87 8.34
CA ILE A 232 14.87 22.86 9.76
C ILE A 232 16.14 23.67 10.00
N ARG A 233 17.15 23.52 9.13
CA ARG A 233 18.44 24.22 9.30
C ARG A 233 18.33 25.74 9.12
N ASN A 234 17.45 26.16 8.21
CA ASN A 234 17.28 27.57 7.85
C ASN A 234 15.79 27.98 7.85
N PRO A 235 15.15 28.08 9.03
CA PRO A 235 13.73 28.38 9.16
C PRO A 235 13.44 29.89 8.94
N TYR A 236 13.53 30.36 7.70
CA TYR A 236 13.37 31.78 7.38
C TYR A 236 11.91 32.28 7.40
N THR A 237 10.92 31.39 7.19
CA THR A 237 9.50 31.74 7.28
C THR A 237 8.94 31.58 8.70
N ASN A 238 7.90 32.35 9.04
CA ASN A 238 7.23 32.21 10.33
C ASN A 238 6.70 30.77 10.55
N ARG A 239 6.16 30.14 9.50
CA ARG A 239 5.66 28.76 9.56
C ARG A 239 6.78 27.79 9.93
N ARG A 240 7.96 27.89 9.29
CA ARG A 240 9.12 27.04 9.61
C ARG A 240 9.65 27.28 11.02
N LYS A 241 9.63 28.51 11.51
CA LYS A 241 9.99 28.85 12.90
C LYS A 241 9.03 28.16 13.89
N VAL A 242 7.72 28.24 13.62
CA VAL A 242 6.71 27.54 14.43
C VAL A 242 6.92 26.04 14.39
N LEU A 243 7.22 25.45 13.20
CA LEU A 243 7.53 24.04 13.08
C LEU A 243 8.73 23.63 13.95
N VAL A 244 9.86 24.35 13.83
CA VAL A 244 11.07 24.06 14.62
C VAL A 244 10.78 24.15 16.12
N GLN A 245 10.02 25.15 16.54
CA GLN A 245 9.58 25.26 17.94
C GLN A 245 8.75 24.04 18.37
N LYS A 246 7.78 23.61 17.54
CA LYS A 246 6.97 22.41 17.82
C LYS A 246 7.82 21.14 17.90
N LEU A 247 8.77 20.95 17.00
CA LEU A 247 9.69 19.82 17.04
C LEU A 247 10.48 19.80 18.37
N HIS A 248 10.90 20.96 18.84
CA HIS A 248 11.59 21.08 20.11
C HIS A 248 10.68 20.79 21.31
N GLU A 249 9.45 21.30 21.30
CA GLU A 249 8.43 21.05 22.34
C GLU A 249 8.11 19.55 22.48
N HIS A 250 8.13 18.81 21.35
CA HIS A 250 7.89 17.37 21.33
C HIS A 250 9.16 16.52 21.46
N ASN A 251 10.33 17.12 21.69
CA ASN A 251 11.63 16.42 21.75
C ASN A 251 11.88 15.56 20.52
N ALA A 252 11.55 16.06 19.34
CA ALA A 252 11.68 15.32 18.09
C ALA A 252 13.15 14.93 17.85
N ARG A 253 13.37 13.70 17.37
CA ARG A 253 14.66 13.27 16.86
C ARG A 253 14.78 13.71 15.42
N ILE A 254 15.91 14.29 15.07
CA ILE A 254 16.17 14.79 13.73
C ILE A 254 17.49 14.19 13.26
N GLU A 255 17.45 13.48 12.14
CA GLU A 255 18.62 12.96 11.47
C GLU A 255 18.72 13.55 10.06
N PHE A 256 19.86 14.15 9.74
CA PHE A 256 20.13 14.67 8.39
C PHE A 256 20.78 13.59 7.54
N ILE A 257 20.26 13.35 6.35
CA ILE A 257 20.69 12.29 5.44
C ILE A 257 21.01 12.90 4.07
N GLU A 258 22.27 12.86 3.70
CA GLU A 258 22.72 13.25 2.38
C GLU A 258 22.47 12.16 1.35
N ASN A 259 22.24 12.55 0.10
CA ASN A 259 22.10 11.63 -1.03
C ASN A 259 21.02 10.52 -0.86
N ALA A 260 20.02 10.78 -0.03
CA ALA A 260 18.98 9.80 0.30
C ALA A 260 18.19 9.33 -0.94
N PHE A 261 18.03 10.19 -1.94
CA PHE A 261 17.32 9.94 -3.19
C PHE A 261 18.23 9.76 -4.41
N ARG A 262 19.55 9.67 -4.24
CA ARG A 262 20.50 9.59 -5.38
C ARG A 262 20.24 8.39 -6.30
N HIS A 263 19.75 7.29 -5.76
CA HIS A 263 19.42 6.07 -6.50
C HIS A 263 17.90 5.81 -6.58
N ALA A 264 17.09 6.83 -6.31
CA ALA A 264 15.64 6.73 -6.44
C ALA A 264 15.21 6.71 -7.91
N GLN A 265 13.95 6.37 -8.17
CA GLN A 265 13.35 6.48 -9.51
C GLN A 265 13.41 7.91 -10.06
N ARG A 266 13.42 8.90 -9.18
CA ARG A 266 13.67 10.32 -9.49
C ARG A 266 14.83 10.80 -8.62
N PRO A 267 16.07 10.79 -9.14
CA PRO A 267 17.24 11.19 -8.37
C PRO A 267 17.19 12.66 -7.98
N THR A 268 17.64 12.97 -6.78
CA THR A 268 17.92 14.33 -6.32
C THR A 268 19.05 14.31 -5.30
N ASP A 269 19.89 15.33 -5.32
CA ASP A 269 20.97 15.53 -4.35
C ASP A 269 20.51 16.34 -3.12
N VAL A 270 19.21 16.57 -2.97
CA VAL A 270 18.65 17.28 -1.82
C VAL A 270 18.94 16.49 -0.54
N GLU A 271 19.57 17.15 0.42
CA GLU A 271 19.70 16.63 1.77
C GLU A 271 18.34 16.64 2.46
N ILE A 272 18.00 15.57 3.11
CA ILE A 272 16.75 15.44 3.85
C ILE A 272 16.97 15.43 5.36
N ALA A 273 15.94 15.82 6.08
CA ALA A 273 15.80 15.60 7.51
C ALA A 273 14.74 14.49 7.73
N LEU A 274 15.13 13.43 8.38
CA LEU A 274 14.23 12.43 8.96
C LEU A 274 13.89 12.89 10.38
N VAL A 275 12.62 13.14 10.60
CA VAL A 275 12.06 13.67 11.84
C VAL A 275 11.15 12.64 12.48
#